data_0cdae8fbde9fd725a67e03eea8e19bec
#
_entry.id   0cdae8fbde9fd725a67e03eea8e19bec
#
_cell.length_a   1.000
_cell.length_b   1.000
_cell.length_c   1.000
_cell.angle_alpha   90.00
_cell.angle_beta   90.00
_cell.angle_gamma   90.00
#
_symmetry.space_group_name_H-M   'P 1'
#
loop_
_entity.id
_entity.type
_entity.pdbx_description
1 polymer ?
#
loop_
_entity_poly.entity_id
_entity_poly.type
_entity_poly.pdbx_seq_one_letter_code
_entity_poly.pdbx_strand_id
1 'polypeptide(L)'
;MAKKKQTNFKKYIKRFWIIVLGGFTSLLLIFLLASWGVFGALPTFEELENPEKNLATEVISSDSVTIGKYAFQNRTPVKFKDLPDNLVKALIATEDERFYEHSGIDFRGTARAVVKLGKGGGASTITQQLAKNLFTKQPSRNPFARIMQKVKEWVVAIKLEKQYTKQEIAAMYLNQIDFLYQAVGIRSASRIYFGKEPKDLDLQESAIIVAMLKNPRQYNPRREISKDKSLTRRNVVFAQMAKNEFITQKEKDSLQKLPLKINFTPESHNDGLATYFREYLRSYLKDWTKNNPKPNGELYNINRDGLKIYVTLDSRMQQYAQEAVQEHMSNLQSYFFKEQKRNQTAPFYDLEDEQIESIYNRARKNSERYKKMKKDQYSDQEIDSAFNAKTDLRVFSWNSNREVDTILSPNDSIKYYK
;
A
#
# COMPACT_ATOMS: atom_id res chain seq x y z
N MET A 1 53.59 52.68 -4.78
CA MET A 1 53.78 51.32 -4.23
C MET A 1 52.54 50.87 -3.44
N ALA A 2 51.71 49.99 -3.97
CA ALA A 2 50.50 49.53 -3.30
C ALA A 2 50.88 48.45 -2.28
N LYS A 3 50.58 48.66 -1.00
CA LYS A 3 50.76 47.65 0.07
C LYS A 3 49.85 46.47 -0.18
N LYS A 4 50.38 45.30 -0.55
CA LYS A 4 49.70 44.01 -0.60
C LYS A 4 49.12 43.72 0.77
N LYS A 5 47.75 43.75 0.93
CA LYS A 5 47.07 43.32 2.15
C LYS A 5 47.35 41.81 2.34
N GLN A 6 48.19 41.47 3.31
CA GLN A 6 48.37 40.07 3.73
C GLN A 6 47.03 39.56 4.25
N THR A 7 46.37 38.70 3.48
CA THR A 7 45.15 38.02 3.89
C THR A 7 45.49 37.06 5.03
N ASN A 8 44.92 37.32 6.19
CA ASN A 8 45.19 36.57 7.41
C ASN A 8 44.47 35.19 7.34
N PHE A 9 45.01 34.26 6.57
CA PHE A 9 44.49 32.91 6.32
C PHE A 9 44.12 32.18 7.60
N LYS A 10 44.91 32.32 8.67
CA LYS A 10 44.66 31.71 9.98
C LYS A 10 43.30 32.12 10.58
N LYS A 11 42.88 33.38 10.37
CA LYS A 11 41.59 33.89 10.86
C LYS A 11 40.41 33.27 10.12
N TYR A 12 40.53 33.03 8.81
CA TYR A 12 39.48 32.39 8.01
C TYR A 12 39.39 30.88 8.33
N ILE A 13 40.53 30.19 8.50
CA ILE A 13 40.56 28.78 8.94
C ILE A 13 39.94 28.63 10.33
N LYS A 14 40.28 29.53 11.29
CA LYS A 14 39.65 29.49 12.63
C LYS A 14 38.14 29.72 12.56
N ARG A 15 37.66 30.67 11.76
CA ARG A 15 36.22 30.93 11.56
C ARG A 15 35.53 29.71 10.91
N PHE A 16 36.15 29.11 9.90
CA PHE A 16 35.66 27.92 9.26
C PHE A 16 35.46 26.79 10.28
N TRP A 17 36.47 26.48 11.10
CA TRP A 17 36.36 25.44 12.11
C TRP A 17 35.35 25.75 13.21
N ILE A 18 35.20 27.02 13.62
CA ILE A 18 34.15 27.43 14.57
C ILE A 18 32.76 27.19 13.98
N ILE A 19 32.53 27.51 12.70
CA ILE A 19 31.25 27.25 12.03
C ILE A 19 31.00 25.74 11.93
N VAL A 20 31.99 24.95 11.52
CA VAL A 20 31.87 23.49 11.42
C VAL A 20 31.59 22.87 12.79
N LEU A 21 32.35 23.25 13.82
CA LEU A 21 32.15 22.74 15.18
C LEU A 21 30.82 23.17 15.77
N GLY A 22 30.43 24.44 15.57
CA GLY A 22 29.12 24.95 15.97
C GLY A 22 27.97 24.26 15.29
N GLY A 23 28.08 23.98 13.99
CA GLY A 23 27.11 23.19 13.24
C GLY A 23 27.00 21.75 13.76
N PHE A 24 28.14 21.12 14.02
CA PHE A 24 28.18 19.76 14.55
C PHE A 24 27.57 19.68 15.96
N THR A 25 27.95 20.58 16.87
CA THR A 25 27.40 20.64 18.23
C THR A 25 25.91 20.94 18.25
N SER A 26 25.42 21.84 17.36
CA SER A 26 23.99 22.12 17.21
C SER A 26 23.24 20.86 16.73
N LEU A 27 23.78 20.15 15.76
CA LEU A 27 23.17 18.91 15.25
C LEU A 27 23.09 17.83 16.34
N LEU A 28 24.17 17.69 17.13
CA LEU A 28 24.25 16.76 18.26
C LEU A 28 23.25 17.13 19.35
N LEU A 29 23.11 18.41 19.66
CA LEU A 29 22.14 18.94 20.63
C LEU A 29 20.70 18.65 20.18
N ILE A 30 20.38 18.93 18.91
CA ILE A 30 19.06 18.62 18.33
C ILE A 30 18.77 17.11 18.45
N PHE A 31 19.77 16.28 18.21
CA PHE A 31 19.63 14.81 18.32
C PHE A 31 19.36 14.36 19.77
N LEU A 32 20.06 14.94 20.74
CA LEU A 32 19.85 14.69 22.17
C LEU A 32 18.47 15.15 22.62
N LEU A 33 18.04 16.36 22.24
CA LEU A 33 16.70 16.89 22.55
C LEU A 33 15.60 16.01 21.93
N ALA A 34 15.80 15.53 20.70
CA ALA A 34 14.88 14.59 20.07
C ALA A 34 14.84 13.25 20.80
N SER A 35 15.98 12.76 21.28
CA SER A 35 16.07 11.52 22.06
C SER A 35 15.35 11.61 23.41
N TRP A 36 15.29 12.79 24.01
CA TRP A 36 14.53 13.07 25.24
C TRP A 36 13.05 13.38 24.99
N GLY A 37 12.60 13.35 23.74
CA GLY A 37 11.18 13.56 23.41
C GLY A 37 10.72 15.03 23.41
N VAL A 38 11.62 15.98 23.44
CA VAL A 38 11.30 17.44 23.43
C VAL A 38 10.48 17.83 22.19
N PHE A 39 10.70 17.16 21.05
CA PHE A 39 9.94 17.40 19.82
C PHE A 39 8.69 16.50 19.69
N GLY A 40 8.22 15.91 20.81
CA GLY A 40 7.08 15.01 20.93
C GLY A 40 7.48 13.60 21.32
N ALA A 41 6.54 12.88 21.93
CA ALA A 41 6.76 11.54 22.46
C ALA A 41 7.41 10.61 21.42
N LEU A 42 8.43 9.89 21.85
CA LEU A 42 8.98 8.76 21.12
C LEU A 42 8.20 7.51 21.51
N PRO A 43 8.04 6.55 20.61
CA PRO A 43 7.37 5.30 20.96
C PRO A 43 8.11 4.60 22.10
N THR A 44 7.34 4.00 22.98
CA THR A 44 7.85 3.13 24.03
C THR A 44 8.39 1.83 23.42
N PHE A 45 9.21 1.10 24.17
CA PHE A 45 9.67 -0.22 23.71
C PHE A 45 8.50 -1.19 23.53
N GLU A 46 7.49 -1.11 24.38
CA GLU A 46 6.29 -1.94 24.32
C GLU A 46 5.46 -1.66 23.05
N GLU A 47 5.37 -0.39 22.61
CA GLU A 47 4.76 -0.01 21.33
C GLU A 47 5.61 -0.46 20.12
N LEU A 48 6.92 -0.58 20.28
CA LEU A 48 7.84 -1.11 19.25
C LEU A 48 7.72 -2.63 19.13
N GLU A 49 7.59 -3.35 20.26
CA GLU A 49 7.42 -4.80 20.30
C GLU A 49 6.04 -5.25 19.81
N ASN A 50 5.03 -4.45 20.11
CA ASN A 50 3.65 -4.71 19.74
C ASN A 50 3.10 -3.53 18.94
N PRO A 51 3.55 -3.31 17.69
CA PRO A 51 2.91 -2.33 16.82
C PRO A 51 1.48 -2.79 16.62
N GLU A 52 0.54 -2.17 17.33
CA GLU A 52 -0.90 -2.49 17.44
C GLU A 52 -1.23 -3.87 16.85
N LYS A 53 -1.44 -4.88 17.69
CA LYS A 53 -1.87 -6.23 17.28
C LYS A 53 -3.26 -6.11 16.63
N ASN A 54 -3.31 -5.64 15.40
CA ASN A 54 -4.53 -5.66 14.60
C ASN A 54 -4.76 -7.12 14.17
N LEU A 55 -5.24 -7.94 15.09
CA LEU A 55 -5.64 -9.30 14.81
C LEU A 55 -7.00 -9.26 14.09
N ALA A 56 -7.08 -9.91 12.94
CA ALA A 56 -8.34 -10.07 12.24
C ALA A 56 -9.35 -10.84 13.10
N THR A 57 -10.56 -10.33 13.23
CA THR A 57 -11.67 -11.10 13.80
C THR A 57 -12.13 -12.14 12.79
N GLU A 58 -12.25 -13.38 13.23
CA GLU A 58 -12.68 -14.51 12.39
C GLU A 58 -14.17 -14.80 12.58
N VAL A 59 -14.88 -15.05 11.48
CA VAL A 59 -16.26 -15.55 11.49
C VAL A 59 -16.20 -17.03 11.16
N ILE A 60 -16.65 -17.86 12.09
CA ILE A 60 -16.51 -19.32 12.06
C ILE A 60 -17.92 -19.94 11.99
N SER A 61 -18.16 -20.77 10.98
CA SER A 61 -19.41 -21.50 10.79
C SER A 61 -19.60 -22.61 11.84
N SER A 62 -20.81 -23.19 11.90
CA SER A 62 -21.14 -24.29 12.82
C SER A 62 -20.31 -25.56 12.58
N ASP A 63 -19.85 -25.76 11.35
CA ASP A 63 -18.96 -26.83 10.94
C ASP A 63 -17.46 -26.46 11.05
N SER A 64 -17.13 -25.42 11.84
CA SER A 64 -15.77 -24.97 12.17
C SER A 64 -14.95 -24.44 10.98
N VAL A 65 -15.57 -24.02 9.90
CA VAL A 65 -14.92 -23.40 8.75
C VAL A 65 -14.90 -21.89 8.91
N THR A 66 -13.75 -21.24 8.69
CA THR A 66 -13.67 -19.77 8.66
C THR A 66 -14.31 -19.26 7.37
N ILE A 67 -15.51 -18.67 7.47
CA ILE A 67 -16.28 -18.16 6.33
C ILE A 67 -15.96 -16.70 5.99
N GLY A 68 -15.24 -16.00 6.88
CA GLY A 68 -14.78 -14.64 6.63
C GLY A 68 -14.00 -14.04 7.77
N LYS A 69 -13.42 -12.86 7.51
CA LYS A 69 -12.62 -12.11 8.49
C LYS A 69 -13.00 -10.64 8.47
N TYR A 70 -13.03 -10.02 9.65
CA TYR A 70 -13.11 -8.56 9.78
C TYR A 70 -11.74 -8.06 10.19
N ALA A 71 -11.14 -7.24 9.36
CA ALA A 71 -9.88 -6.59 9.61
C ALA A 71 -9.85 -5.23 8.92
N PHE A 72 -9.15 -4.27 9.48
CA PHE A 72 -8.83 -3.05 8.72
C PHE A 72 -7.82 -3.35 7.61
N GLN A 73 -7.00 -4.37 7.84
CA GLN A 73 -5.92 -4.78 6.94
C GLN A 73 -5.67 -6.27 7.16
N ASN A 74 -5.54 -7.02 6.10
CA ASN A 74 -5.20 -8.45 6.18
C ASN A 74 -3.71 -8.58 6.50
N ARG A 75 -3.34 -8.45 7.80
CA ARG A 75 -1.97 -8.53 8.28
C ARG A 75 -1.73 -9.89 8.92
N THR A 76 -1.08 -10.78 8.23
CA THR A 76 -0.47 -11.96 8.84
C THR A 76 1.04 -11.78 8.74
N PRO A 77 1.73 -11.40 9.83
CA PRO A 77 3.16 -11.14 9.78
C PRO A 77 3.94 -12.41 9.38
N VAL A 78 4.96 -12.21 8.59
CA VAL A 78 5.88 -13.26 8.13
C VAL A 78 7.18 -13.14 8.91
N LYS A 79 7.72 -14.25 9.37
CA LYS A 79 9.05 -14.28 9.98
C LYS A 79 10.12 -14.25 8.88
N PHE A 80 11.31 -13.78 9.19
CA PHE A 80 12.40 -13.68 8.22
C PHE A 80 12.70 -15.02 7.52
N LYS A 81 12.68 -16.12 8.28
CA LYS A 81 12.92 -17.48 7.75
C LYS A 81 11.92 -17.94 6.67
N ASP A 82 10.76 -17.30 6.63
CA ASP A 82 9.69 -17.61 5.66
C ASP A 82 9.71 -16.65 4.46
N LEU A 83 10.70 -15.75 4.38
CA LEU A 83 10.97 -14.87 3.23
C LEU A 83 11.93 -15.57 2.27
N PRO A 84 11.69 -15.53 0.95
CA PRO A 84 12.64 -16.10 0.00
C PRO A 84 13.90 -15.23 -0.10
N ASP A 85 15.03 -15.87 -0.27
CA ASP A 85 16.34 -15.21 -0.38
C ASP A 85 16.38 -14.17 -1.51
N ASN A 86 15.75 -14.47 -2.64
CA ASN A 86 15.62 -13.54 -3.77
C ASN A 86 14.93 -12.23 -3.41
N LEU A 87 13.89 -12.26 -2.57
CA LEU A 87 13.18 -11.06 -2.13
C LEU A 87 14.06 -10.21 -1.21
N VAL A 88 14.77 -10.85 -0.28
CA VAL A 88 15.69 -10.16 0.65
C VAL A 88 16.83 -9.52 -0.11
N LYS A 89 17.47 -10.24 -1.05
CA LYS A 89 18.52 -9.72 -1.91
C LYS A 89 18.04 -8.56 -2.78
N ALA A 90 16.86 -8.68 -3.40
CA ALA A 90 16.26 -7.61 -4.19
C ALA A 90 15.98 -6.34 -3.35
N LEU A 91 15.45 -6.52 -2.13
CA LEU A 91 15.21 -5.44 -1.18
C LEU A 91 16.50 -4.70 -0.83
N ILE A 92 17.53 -5.43 -0.38
CA ILE A 92 18.82 -4.86 0.04
C ILE A 92 19.50 -4.15 -1.13
N ALA A 93 19.59 -4.80 -2.29
CA ALA A 93 20.22 -4.21 -3.46
C ALA A 93 19.57 -2.89 -3.91
N THR A 94 18.26 -2.76 -3.70
CA THR A 94 17.48 -1.64 -4.24
C THR A 94 17.29 -0.50 -3.26
N GLU A 95 17.00 -0.82 -2.01
CA GLU A 95 16.64 0.17 -0.98
C GLU A 95 17.82 0.55 -0.08
N ASP A 96 18.75 -0.40 0.18
CA ASP A 96 19.81 -0.19 1.17
C ASP A 96 21.00 -1.13 0.97
N GLU A 97 21.83 -0.85 -0.02
CA GLU A 97 22.96 -1.74 -0.43
C GLU A 97 23.95 -2.07 0.71
N ARG A 98 24.02 -1.22 1.75
CA ARG A 98 24.87 -1.39 2.92
C ARG A 98 24.10 -1.73 4.19
N PHE A 99 22.92 -2.32 4.06
CA PHE A 99 22.02 -2.60 5.18
C PHE A 99 22.71 -3.31 6.36
N TYR A 100 23.59 -4.25 6.09
CA TYR A 100 24.33 -5.00 7.11
C TYR A 100 25.55 -4.28 7.69
N GLU A 101 25.96 -3.12 7.11
CA GLU A 101 27.18 -2.41 7.49
C GLU A 101 26.96 -1.25 8.46
N HIS A 102 25.72 -0.79 8.62
CA HIS A 102 25.39 0.37 9.45
C HIS A 102 24.38 0.04 10.55
N SER A 103 24.28 0.90 11.58
CA SER A 103 23.34 0.77 12.71
C SER A 103 22.21 1.78 12.61
N GLY A 104 21.34 1.65 11.59
CA GLY A 104 20.15 2.47 11.38
C GLY A 104 20.38 3.72 10.52
N ILE A 105 21.57 4.27 10.46
CA ILE A 105 21.93 5.41 9.63
C ILE A 105 23.13 5.06 8.76
N ASP A 106 22.98 5.16 7.46
CA ASP A 106 24.09 5.08 6.52
C ASP A 106 24.72 6.47 6.33
N PHE A 107 25.76 6.76 7.10
CA PHE A 107 26.47 8.05 7.03
C PHE A 107 27.13 8.29 5.67
N ARG A 108 27.67 7.25 5.01
CA ARG A 108 28.27 7.36 3.68
C ARG A 108 27.24 7.71 2.62
N GLY A 109 26.09 7.04 2.64
CA GLY A 109 24.95 7.34 1.75
C GLY A 109 24.37 8.73 1.99
N THR A 110 24.24 9.13 3.26
CA THR A 110 23.75 10.44 3.66
C THR A 110 24.69 11.55 3.18
N ALA A 111 26.00 11.42 3.40
CA ALA A 111 27.00 12.35 2.90
C ALA A 111 26.99 12.46 1.38
N ARG A 112 26.93 11.33 0.66
CA ARG A 112 26.79 11.28 -0.79
C ARG A 112 25.54 12.04 -1.28
N ALA A 113 24.41 11.86 -0.62
CA ALA A 113 23.16 12.53 -1.00
C ALA A 113 23.22 14.05 -0.78
N VAL A 114 23.84 14.49 0.31
CA VAL A 114 24.06 15.92 0.59
C VAL A 114 24.96 16.55 -0.46
N VAL A 115 26.12 15.93 -0.74
CA VAL A 115 27.09 16.45 -1.73
C VAL A 115 26.49 16.50 -3.14
N LYS A 116 25.69 15.50 -3.52
CA LYS A 116 25.03 15.45 -4.84
C LYS A 116 23.67 16.15 -4.87
N LEU A 117 23.31 16.93 -3.85
CA LEU A 117 22.02 17.64 -3.73
C LEU A 117 20.82 16.73 -4.05
N GLY A 118 20.84 15.50 -3.55
CA GLY A 118 19.78 14.50 -3.76
C GLY A 118 19.79 13.79 -5.12
N LYS A 119 20.62 14.22 -6.08
CA LYS A 119 20.72 13.58 -7.42
C LYS A 119 21.44 12.24 -7.41
N GLY A 120 22.05 11.85 -6.28
CA GLY A 120 22.84 10.63 -6.12
C GLY A 120 22.06 9.40 -5.64
N GLY A 121 20.73 9.40 -5.69
CA GLY A 121 19.87 8.32 -5.16
C GLY A 121 19.38 8.58 -3.75
N GLY A 122 18.51 7.70 -3.23
CA GLY A 122 18.00 7.77 -1.85
C GLY A 122 19.10 7.54 -0.83
N ALA A 123 19.01 8.22 0.33
CA ALA A 123 19.92 8.04 1.46
C ALA A 123 19.21 7.48 2.70
N SER A 124 17.91 7.19 2.61
CA SER A 124 17.16 6.62 3.73
C SER A 124 17.36 5.11 3.78
N THR A 125 17.75 4.60 4.93
CA THR A 125 17.94 3.17 5.17
C THR A 125 16.59 2.45 5.32
N ILE A 126 16.58 1.12 5.19
CA ILE A 126 15.40 0.27 5.47
C ILE A 126 14.87 0.55 6.87
N THR A 127 15.76 0.65 7.87
CA THR A 127 15.38 0.92 9.26
C THR A 127 14.73 2.31 9.43
N GLN A 128 15.22 3.34 8.72
CA GLN A 128 14.61 4.66 8.73
C GLN A 128 13.24 4.66 8.03
N GLN A 129 13.08 3.89 6.96
CA GLN A 129 11.80 3.72 6.28
C GLN A 129 10.81 2.97 7.19
N LEU A 130 11.25 1.95 7.92
CA LEU A 130 10.44 1.26 8.92
C LEU A 130 10.00 2.23 10.02
N ALA A 131 10.94 3.00 10.61
CA ALA A 131 10.64 4.00 11.62
C ALA A 131 9.60 5.02 11.13
N LYS A 132 9.74 5.50 9.89
CA LYS A 132 8.76 6.38 9.25
C LYS A 132 7.39 5.73 9.14
N ASN A 133 7.30 4.47 8.68
CA ASN A 133 6.02 3.78 8.46
C ASN A 133 5.30 3.50 9.79
N LEU A 134 6.04 3.23 10.87
CA LEU A 134 5.47 2.98 12.19
C LEU A 134 5.00 4.27 12.88
N PHE A 135 5.73 5.39 12.75
CA PHE A 135 5.54 6.56 13.62
C PHE A 135 5.23 7.87 12.90
N THR A 136 5.55 7.99 11.61
CA THR A 136 5.29 9.20 10.83
C THR A 136 4.12 8.96 9.88
N LYS A 137 2.89 9.00 10.39
CA LYS A 137 1.68 8.71 9.58
C LYS A 137 1.52 9.64 8.37
N GLN A 138 1.87 10.94 8.52
CA GLN A 138 1.85 11.89 7.41
C GLN A 138 3.08 12.82 7.44
N PRO A 139 3.77 13.02 6.30
CA PRO A 139 4.85 14.00 6.19
C PRO A 139 4.32 15.42 6.35
N SER A 140 4.97 16.24 7.21
CA SER A 140 4.63 17.65 7.33
C SER A 140 4.94 18.40 6.05
N ARG A 141 4.08 19.36 5.70
CA ARG A 141 4.32 20.31 4.59
C ARG A 141 5.27 21.44 4.99
N ASN A 142 5.41 21.72 6.29
CA ASN A 142 6.33 22.71 6.81
C ASN A 142 7.76 22.16 6.75
N PRO A 143 8.72 22.83 6.09
CA PRO A 143 10.10 22.34 5.95
C PRO A 143 10.80 22.10 7.28
N PHE A 144 10.63 22.98 8.26
CA PHE A 144 11.25 22.83 9.59
C PHE A 144 10.67 21.61 10.33
N ALA A 145 9.36 21.47 10.37
CA ALA A 145 8.71 20.31 10.97
C ALA A 145 9.12 19.02 10.25
N ARG A 146 9.36 19.07 8.94
CA ARG A 146 9.84 17.93 8.16
C ARG A 146 11.26 17.51 8.55
N ILE A 147 12.14 18.47 8.82
CA ILE A 147 13.49 18.19 9.34
C ILE A 147 13.39 17.52 10.73
N MET A 148 12.57 18.07 11.62
CA MET A 148 12.37 17.50 12.95
C MET A 148 11.78 16.08 12.89
N GLN A 149 10.83 15.81 11.99
CA GLN A 149 10.34 14.46 11.73
C GLN A 149 11.49 13.54 11.30
N LYS A 150 12.38 14.01 10.42
CA LYS A 150 13.50 13.20 9.95
C LYS A 150 14.50 12.88 11.06
N VAL A 151 14.78 13.83 11.96
CA VAL A 151 15.61 13.60 13.13
C VAL A 151 14.97 12.54 14.05
N LYS A 152 13.66 12.58 14.28
CA LYS A 152 12.93 11.55 15.03
C LYS A 152 13.02 10.18 14.35
N GLU A 153 12.82 10.10 13.04
CA GLU A 153 12.99 8.87 12.26
C GLU A 153 14.39 8.26 12.50
N TRP A 154 15.44 9.07 12.55
CA TRP A 154 16.81 8.62 12.83
C TRP A 154 16.98 8.09 14.25
N VAL A 155 16.45 8.80 15.26
CA VAL A 155 16.49 8.35 16.66
C VAL A 155 15.77 7.01 16.83
N VAL A 156 14.58 6.87 16.24
CA VAL A 156 13.82 5.61 16.28
C VAL A 156 14.55 4.50 15.53
N ALA A 157 15.17 4.81 14.38
CA ALA A 157 15.94 3.82 13.61
C ALA A 157 17.12 3.26 14.44
N ILE A 158 17.83 4.11 15.17
CA ILE A 158 18.93 3.66 16.08
C ILE A 158 18.37 2.80 17.22
N LYS A 159 17.21 3.15 17.79
CA LYS A 159 16.57 2.34 18.83
C LYS A 159 16.16 0.97 18.31
N LEU A 160 15.57 0.91 17.11
CA LEU A 160 15.22 -0.36 16.46
C LEU A 160 16.46 -1.26 16.25
N GLU A 161 17.56 -0.72 15.75
CA GLU A 161 18.80 -1.47 15.51
C GLU A 161 19.49 -1.95 16.80
N LYS A 162 19.20 -1.32 17.93
CA LYS A 162 19.70 -1.80 19.25
C LYS A 162 18.88 -2.97 19.79
N GLN A 163 17.63 -3.09 19.38
CA GLN A 163 16.67 -4.05 19.93
C GLN A 163 16.44 -5.26 19.02
N TYR A 164 16.47 -5.04 17.70
CA TYR A 164 16.15 -6.05 16.71
C TYR A 164 17.35 -6.36 15.83
N THR A 165 17.46 -7.60 15.42
CA THR A 165 18.42 -8.03 14.41
C THR A 165 18.08 -7.46 13.04
N LYS A 166 19.06 -7.38 12.15
CA LYS A 166 18.84 -6.97 10.76
C LYS A 166 17.77 -7.80 10.05
N GLN A 167 17.71 -9.08 10.34
CA GLN A 167 16.73 -10.00 9.80
C GLN A 167 15.33 -9.66 10.26
N GLU A 168 15.15 -9.41 11.56
CA GLU A 168 13.86 -8.98 12.12
C GLU A 168 13.42 -7.63 11.54
N ILE A 169 14.33 -6.66 11.42
CA ILE A 169 14.03 -5.33 10.83
C ILE A 169 13.57 -5.47 9.38
N ALA A 170 14.23 -6.31 8.57
CA ALA A 170 13.81 -6.55 7.18
C ALA A 170 12.42 -7.19 7.11
N ALA A 171 12.12 -8.17 7.97
CA ALA A 171 10.81 -8.79 8.06
C ALA A 171 9.75 -7.80 8.54
N MET A 172 10.03 -7.00 9.57
CA MET A 172 9.12 -5.96 10.06
C MET A 172 8.82 -4.93 8.98
N TYR A 173 9.82 -4.49 8.22
CA TYR A 173 9.65 -3.54 7.12
C TYR A 173 8.70 -4.08 6.06
N LEU A 174 8.92 -5.29 5.56
CA LEU A 174 8.08 -5.92 4.54
C LEU A 174 6.65 -6.20 5.05
N ASN A 175 6.48 -6.43 6.35
CA ASN A 175 5.16 -6.62 6.98
C ASN A 175 4.36 -5.33 7.15
N GLN A 176 4.99 -4.14 7.04
CA GLN A 176 4.31 -2.85 7.28
C GLN A 176 3.87 -2.12 6.01
N ILE A 177 4.34 -2.53 4.85
CA ILE A 177 4.05 -1.84 3.58
C ILE A 177 2.61 -2.12 3.14
N ASP A 178 1.91 -1.06 2.73
CA ASP A 178 0.61 -1.16 2.04
C ASP A 178 0.85 -1.21 0.52
N PHE A 179 0.58 -2.38 -0.06
CA PHE A 179 0.71 -2.64 -1.50
C PHE A 179 -0.59 -2.38 -2.27
N LEU A 180 -1.55 -1.67 -1.67
CA LEU A 180 -2.90 -1.42 -2.18
C LEU A 180 -3.80 -2.68 -2.19
N TYR A 181 -5.08 -2.49 -2.54
CA TYR A 181 -6.09 -3.56 -2.58
C TYR A 181 -6.17 -4.37 -1.29
N GLN A 182 -5.99 -3.71 -0.14
CA GLN A 182 -5.94 -4.32 1.19
C GLN A 182 -4.74 -5.27 1.40
N ALA A 183 -3.78 -5.27 0.47
CA ALA A 183 -2.55 -6.04 0.56
C ALA A 183 -1.56 -5.36 1.52
N VAL A 184 -1.77 -5.46 2.82
CA VAL A 184 -0.83 -4.93 3.80
C VAL A 184 0.11 -6.02 4.30
N GLY A 185 1.41 -5.76 4.08
CA GLY A 185 2.49 -6.71 4.33
C GLY A 185 2.70 -7.70 3.20
N ILE A 186 3.87 -8.30 3.22
CA ILE A 186 4.37 -9.17 2.17
C ILE A 186 3.50 -10.41 1.92
N ARG A 187 2.91 -11.02 2.98
CA ARG A 187 2.06 -12.19 2.80
C ARG A 187 0.81 -11.86 1.99
N SER A 188 0.10 -10.79 2.38
CA SER A 188 -1.10 -10.36 1.65
C SER A 188 -0.75 -9.92 0.23
N ALA A 189 0.37 -9.21 0.03
CA ALA A 189 0.82 -8.83 -1.29
C ALA A 189 1.13 -10.05 -2.17
N SER A 190 1.84 -11.05 -1.65
CA SER A 190 2.17 -12.28 -2.35
C SER A 190 0.91 -13.04 -2.80
N ARG A 191 -0.05 -13.20 -1.89
CA ARG A 191 -1.32 -13.87 -2.17
C ARG A 191 -2.16 -13.11 -3.19
N ILE A 192 -2.32 -11.80 -2.99
CA ILE A 192 -3.18 -10.97 -3.85
C ILE A 192 -2.60 -10.79 -5.25
N TYR A 193 -1.30 -10.55 -5.39
CA TYR A 193 -0.70 -10.30 -6.70
C TYR A 193 -0.28 -11.57 -7.45
N PHE A 194 0.01 -12.68 -6.74
CA PHE A 194 0.59 -13.88 -7.33
C PHE A 194 -0.12 -15.18 -6.94
N GLY A 195 -1.06 -15.15 -5.97
CA GLY A 195 -1.76 -16.35 -5.47
C GLY A 195 -0.84 -17.33 -4.73
N LYS A 196 0.27 -16.84 -4.14
CA LYS A 196 1.33 -17.67 -3.53
C LYS A 196 1.66 -17.21 -2.11
N GLU A 197 2.23 -18.12 -1.31
CA GLU A 197 2.90 -17.73 -0.06
C GLU A 197 4.22 -17.00 -0.37
N PRO A 198 4.71 -16.11 0.52
CA PRO A 198 5.96 -15.38 0.30
C PRO A 198 7.15 -16.26 -0.05
N LYS A 199 7.30 -17.40 0.62
CA LYS A 199 8.40 -18.37 0.41
C LYS A 199 8.46 -18.92 -1.01
N ASP A 200 7.32 -18.91 -1.73
CA ASP A 200 7.17 -19.49 -3.07
C ASP A 200 7.30 -18.44 -4.19
N LEU A 201 7.61 -17.18 -3.83
CA LEU A 201 7.85 -16.12 -4.82
C LEU A 201 9.12 -16.38 -5.61
N ASP A 202 9.01 -16.32 -6.92
CA ASP A 202 10.18 -16.36 -7.80
C ASP A 202 10.93 -15.02 -7.83
N LEU A 203 12.05 -14.98 -8.56
CA LEU A 203 12.89 -13.79 -8.66
C LEU A 203 12.18 -12.62 -9.34
N GLN A 204 11.33 -12.86 -10.34
CA GLN A 204 10.57 -11.79 -11.01
C GLN A 204 9.49 -11.21 -10.09
N GLU A 205 8.74 -12.07 -9.42
CA GLU A 205 7.70 -11.70 -8.48
C GLU A 205 8.29 -10.91 -7.31
N SER A 206 9.42 -11.36 -6.79
CA SER A 206 10.20 -10.67 -5.77
C SER A 206 10.63 -9.26 -6.22
N ALA A 207 11.14 -9.15 -7.46
CA ALA A 207 11.53 -7.87 -8.02
C ALA A 207 10.34 -6.93 -8.27
N ILE A 208 9.17 -7.43 -8.62
CA ILE A 208 7.93 -6.64 -8.76
C ILE A 208 7.51 -6.09 -7.39
N ILE A 209 7.49 -6.91 -6.34
CA ILE A 209 7.19 -6.47 -4.97
C ILE A 209 8.15 -5.35 -4.55
N VAL A 210 9.44 -5.52 -4.75
CA VAL A 210 10.44 -4.51 -4.39
C VAL A 210 10.29 -3.25 -5.26
N ALA A 211 9.94 -3.37 -6.52
CA ALA A 211 9.65 -2.22 -7.37
C ALA A 211 8.50 -1.36 -6.83
N MET A 212 7.47 -1.99 -6.23
CA MET A 212 6.33 -1.30 -5.63
C MET A 212 6.69 -0.54 -4.35
N LEU A 213 7.74 -0.91 -3.61
CA LEU A 213 8.12 -0.25 -2.34
C LEU A 213 8.35 1.25 -2.51
N LYS A 214 8.87 1.68 -3.65
CA LYS A 214 9.11 3.11 -3.93
C LYS A 214 7.82 3.93 -3.95
N ASN A 215 6.78 3.42 -4.59
CA ASN A 215 5.44 3.99 -4.63
C ASN A 215 4.45 2.94 -5.16
N PRO A 216 3.70 2.25 -4.29
CA PRO A 216 2.79 1.18 -4.69
C PRO A 216 1.73 1.62 -5.70
N ARG A 217 1.31 2.89 -5.67
CA ARG A 217 0.32 3.42 -6.61
C ARG A 217 0.90 3.66 -8.01
N GLN A 218 2.13 4.16 -8.08
CA GLN A 218 2.79 4.51 -9.35
C GLN A 218 3.40 3.29 -10.06
N TYR A 219 3.86 2.29 -9.30
CA TYR A 219 4.54 1.10 -9.81
C TYR A 219 3.69 -0.16 -9.64
N ASN A 220 2.36 -0.02 -9.73
CA ASN A 220 1.44 -1.14 -9.60
C ASN A 220 1.38 -1.95 -10.91
N PRO A 221 1.70 -3.25 -10.89
CA PRO A 221 1.73 -4.08 -12.10
C PRO A 221 0.33 -4.39 -12.65
N ARG A 222 -0.72 -4.24 -11.81
CA ARG A 222 -2.10 -4.51 -12.20
C ARG A 222 -2.75 -3.37 -12.97
N ARG A 223 -2.41 -2.12 -12.62
CA ARG A 223 -3.03 -0.94 -13.20
C ARG A 223 -2.46 -0.67 -14.59
N GLU A 224 -3.31 -0.62 -15.61
CA GLU A 224 -2.88 -0.43 -17.01
C GLU A 224 -2.07 0.86 -17.19
N ILE A 225 -2.50 1.97 -16.54
CA ILE A 225 -1.80 3.27 -16.59
C ILE A 225 -0.40 3.25 -15.96
N SER A 226 -0.10 2.25 -15.13
CA SER A 226 1.20 2.13 -14.45
C SER A 226 2.01 0.91 -14.83
N LYS A 227 1.52 0.08 -15.73
CA LYS A 227 2.13 -1.19 -16.13
C LYS A 227 3.54 -1.02 -16.70
N ASP A 228 3.72 -0.07 -17.63
CA ASP A 228 5.04 0.22 -18.21
C ASP A 228 6.01 0.80 -17.17
N LYS A 229 5.51 1.65 -16.27
CA LYS A 229 6.31 2.18 -15.16
C LYS A 229 6.72 1.06 -14.19
N SER A 230 5.82 0.11 -13.93
CA SER A 230 6.10 -1.06 -13.11
C SER A 230 7.16 -1.96 -13.75
N LEU A 231 7.04 -2.23 -15.06
CA LEU A 231 8.03 -2.97 -15.83
C LEU A 231 9.41 -2.30 -15.76
N THR A 232 9.46 -1.00 -16.06
CA THR A 232 10.70 -0.21 -16.00
C THR A 232 11.31 -0.25 -14.59
N ARG A 233 10.50 -0.10 -13.54
CA ARG A 233 11.00 -0.12 -12.16
C ARG A 233 11.47 -1.50 -11.72
N ARG A 234 10.79 -2.58 -12.11
CA ARG A 234 11.27 -3.96 -11.93
C ARG A 234 12.66 -4.15 -12.58
N ASN A 235 12.82 -3.65 -13.79
CA ASN A 235 14.10 -3.75 -14.49
C ASN A 235 15.23 -2.97 -13.79
N VAL A 236 14.90 -1.87 -13.09
CA VAL A 236 15.84 -1.18 -12.20
C VAL A 236 16.23 -2.08 -11.01
N VAL A 237 15.29 -2.84 -10.42
CA VAL A 237 15.61 -3.78 -9.33
C VAL A 237 16.61 -4.82 -9.81
N PHE A 238 16.41 -5.44 -10.97
CA PHE A 238 17.38 -6.38 -11.55
C PHE A 238 18.74 -5.74 -11.80
N ALA A 239 18.78 -4.49 -12.27
CA ALA A 239 20.04 -3.77 -12.46
C ALA A 239 20.79 -3.54 -11.13
N GLN A 240 20.06 -3.24 -10.05
CA GLN A 240 20.65 -3.11 -8.72
C GLN A 240 21.13 -4.47 -8.17
N MET A 241 20.37 -5.54 -8.39
CA MET A 241 20.81 -6.89 -8.00
C MET A 241 22.07 -7.33 -8.74
N ALA A 242 22.17 -7.04 -10.04
CA ALA A 242 23.38 -7.33 -10.82
C ALA A 242 24.58 -6.46 -10.38
N LYS A 243 24.34 -5.18 -10.08
CA LYS A 243 25.38 -4.27 -9.52
C LYS A 243 25.97 -4.79 -8.20
N ASN A 244 25.12 -5.40 -7.38
CA ASN A 244 25.51 -5.97 -6.07
C ASN A 244 25.86 -7.46 -6.16
N GLU A 245 26.09 -8.01 -7.36
CA GLU A 245 26.53 -9.38 -7.60
C GLU A 245 25.58 -10.48 -7.07
N PHE A 246 24.31 -10.14 -6.82
CA PHE A 246 23.26 -11.10 -6.43
C PHE A 246 22.71 -11.91 -7.61
N ILE A 247 22.85 -11.38 -8.83
CA ILE A 247 22.59 -12.07 -10.09
C ILE A 247 23.68 -11.69 -11.10
N THR A 248 23.88 -12.53 -12.07
CA THR A 248 24.84 -12.25 -13.16
C THR A 248 24.27 -11.24 -14.14
N GLN A 249 25.14 -10.58 -14.90
CA GLN A 249 24.73 -9.66 -15.96
C GLN A 249 23.87 -10.37 -17.03
N LYS A 250 24.20 -11.63 -17.36
CA LYS A 250 23.46 -12.45 -18.31
C LYS A 250 22.04 -12.76 -17.82
N GLU A 251 21.89 -13.11 -16.55
CA GLU A 251 20.57 -13.32 -15.93
C GLU A 251 19.75 -12.04 -15.94
N LYS A 252 20.33 -10.89 -15.55
CA LYS A 252 19.68 -9.59 -15.63
C LYS A 252 19.13 -9.32 -17.03
N ASP A 253 19.96 -9.49 -18.07
CA ASP A 253 19.59 -9.19 -19.46
C ASP A 253 18.47 -10.12 -19.96
N SER A 254 18.43 -11.35 -19.49
CA SER A 254 17.36 -12.31 -19.76
C SER A 254 16.06 -11.93 -19.04
N LEU A 255 16.13 -11.63 -17.75
CA LEU A 255 14.98 -11.30 -16.91
C LEU A 255 14.30 -9.99 -17.33
N GLN A 256 15.08 -8.99 -17.77
CA GLN A 256 14.55 -7.71 -18.23
C GLN A 256 13.69 -7.82 -19.49
N LYS A 257 13.87 -8.85 -20.31
CA LYS A 257 13.08 -9.10 -21.53
C LYS A 257 11.72 -9.73 -21.24
N LEU A 258 11.53 -10.31 -20.06
CA LEU A 258 10.31 -10.99 -19.70
C LEU A 258 9.18 -9.99 -19.38
N PRO A 259 7.94 -10.25 -19.79
CA PRO A 259 6.79 -9.41 -19.45
C PRO A 259 6.49 -9.47 -17.95
N LEU A 260 5.68 -8.52 -17.46
CA LEU A 260 5.10 -8.61 -16.12
C LEU A 260 4.08 -9.75 -16.10
N LYS A 261 4.26 -10.70 -15.18
CA LYS A 261 3.31 -11.79 -14.95
C LYS A 261 2.75 -11.65 -13.54
N ILE A 262 1.46 -11.47 -13.42
CA ILE A 262 0.72 -11.44 -12.17
C ILE A 262 -0.45 -12.41 -12.25
N ASN A 263 -0.81 -13.00 -11.11
CA ASN A 263 -2.04 -13.78 -10.93
C ASN A 263 -2.84 -13.06 -9.84
N PHE A 264 -3.56 -12.00 -10.25
CA PHE A 264 -4.22 -11.12 -9.30
C PHE A 264 -5.50 -11.76 -8.76
N THR A 265 -5.46 -12.10 -7.47
CA THR A 265 -6.56 -12.71 -6.72
C THR A 265 -6.87 -11.84 -5.51
N PRO A 266 -7.74 -10.82 -5.64
CA PRO A 266 -8.03 -9.92 -4.53
C PRO A 266 -8.77 -10.67 -3.43
N GLU A 267 -8.31 -10.53 -2.20
CA GLU A 267 -9.07 -10.92 -1.02
C GLU A 267 -10.03 -9.76 -0.68
N SER A 268 -11.26 -9.82 -1.18
CA SER A 268 -12.29 -8.82 -0.89
C SER A 268 -13.13 -9.24 0.31
N HIS A 269 -13.67 -8.28 1.07
CA HIS A 269 -14.75 -8.58 2.05
C HIS A 269 -15.96 -9.20 1.38
N ASN A 270 -16.11 -8.97 0.07
CA ASN A 270 -17.19 -9.51 -0.74
C ASN A 270 -16.87 -10.90 -1.31
N ASP A 271 -15.64 -11.40 -1.12
CA ASP A 271 -15.26 -12.75 -1.55
C ASP A 271 -15.48 -13.76 -0.44
N GLY A 272 -15.79 -15.00 -0.81
CA GLY A 272 -16.08 -16.10 0.12
C GLY A 272 -17.58 -16.28 0.41
N LEU A 273 -17.88 -17.18 1.31
CA LEU A 273 -19.24 -17.58 1.62
C LEU A 273 -20.03 -16.51 2.38
N ALA A 274 -21.32 -16.44 2.13
CA ALA A 274 -22.30 -15.66 2.90
C ALA A 274 -21.95 -14.15 3.04
N THR A 275 -21.58 -13.48 1.96
CA THR A 275 -21.12 -12.08 1.97
C THR A 275 -22.13 -11.11 2.58
N TYR A 276 -23.42 -11.21 2.22
CA TYR A 276 -24.50 -10.38 2.78
C TYR A 276 -24.72 -10.64 4.26
N PHE A 277 -24.70 -11.90 4.68
CA PHE A 277 -24.81 -12.28 6.09
C PHE A 277 -23.65 -11.70 6.90
N ARG A 278 -22.42 -11.77 6.40
CA ARG A 278 -21.25 -11.20 7.08
C ARG A 278 -21.33 -9.69 7.22
N GLU A 279 -21.88 -8.97 6.23
CA GLU A 279 -22.04 -7.52 6.34
C GLU A 279 -23.17 -7.16 7.34
N TYR A 280 -24.27 -7.91 7.36
CA TYR A 280 -25.29 -7.76 8.40
C TYR A 280 -24.71 -8.04 9.79
N LEU A 281 -23.96 -9.13 9.94
CA LEU A 281 -23.27 -9.50 11.19
C LEU A 281 -22.29 -8.41 11.63
N ARG A 282 -21.58 -7.77 10.71
CA ARG A 282 -20.70 -6.64 10.99
C ARG A 282 -21.46 -5.46 11.62
N SER A 283 -22.62 -5.15 11.10
CA SER A 283 -23.48 -4.10 11.68
C SER A 283 -23.94 -4.46 13.08
N TYR A 284 -24.43 -5.66 13.27
CA TYR A 284 -24.82 -6.20 14.57
C TYR A 284 -23.68 -6.14 15.58
N LEU A 285 -22.49 -6.60 15.19
CA LEU A 285 -21.31 -6.59 16.08
C LEU A 285 -20.87 -5.19 16.46
N LYS A 286 -20.98 -4.19 15.59
CA LYS A 286 -20.70 -2.80 15.93
C LYS A 286 -21.62 -2.27 17.05
N ASP A 287 -22.88 -2.66 17.03
CA ASP A 287 -23.82 -2.27 18.09
C ASP A 287 -23.58 -3.09 19.37
N TRP A 288 -23.25 -4.37 19.23
CA TRP A 288 -22.87 -5.21 20.37
C TRP A 288 -21.64 -4.66 21.10
N THR A 289 -20.60 -4.21 20.38
CA THR A 289 -19.38 -3.65 21.01
C THR A 289 -19.64 -2.39 21.83
N LYS A 290 -20.66 -1.59 21.47
CA LYS A 290 -21.04 -0.40 22.24
C LYS A 290 -21.61 -0.75 23.61
N ASN A 291 -22.32 -1.87 23.70
CA ASN A 291 -23.02 -2.31 24.90
C ASN A 291 -22.21 -3.30 25.76
N ASN A 292 -21.08 -3.78 25.25
CA ASN A 292 -20.25 -4.78 25.90
C ASN A 292 -18.77 -4.33 25.90
N PRO A 293 -18.37 -3.48 26.85
CA PRO A 293 -16.99 -3.05 26.96
C PRO A 293 -16.06 -4.18 27.43
N LYS A 294 -14.78 -4.05 27.18
CA LYS A 294 -13.73 -4.90 27.74
C LYS A 294 -13.65 -4.76 29.25
N PRO A 295 -13.02 -5.70 29.98
CA PRO A 295 -12.84 -5.59 31.44
C PRO A 295 -12.09 -4.33 31.88
N ASN A 296 -11.28 -3.72 31.02
CA ASN A 296 -10.59 -2.45 31.27
C ASN A 296 -11.42 -1.20 30.94
N GLY A 297 -12.68 -1.36 30.54
CA GLY A 297 -13.61 -0.27 30.19
C GLY A 297 -13.50 0.21 28.73
N GLU A 298 -12.54 -0.26 27.95
CA GLU A 298 -12.44 0.06 26.52
C GLU A 298 -13.47 -0.70 25.69
N LEU A 299 -13.89 -0.14 24.56
CA LEU A 299 -14.76 -0.85 23.63
C LEU A 299 -13.97 -1.87 22.80
N TYR A 300 -14.60 -3.02 22.51
CA TYR A 300 -14.05 -3.94 21.53
C TYR A 300 -14.03 -3.31 20.15
N ASN A 301 -12.94 -3.58 19.41
CA ASN A 301 -12.83 -3.21 18.01
C ASN A 301 -12.84 -4.49 17.15
N ILE A 302 -13.93 -4.71 16.43
CA ILE A 302 -14.12 -5.89 15.58
C ILE A 302 -13.05 -6.07 14.49
N ASN A 303 -12.28 -5.03 14.18
CA ASN A 303 -11.25 -5.09 13.15
C ASN A 303 -9.83 -5.22 13.72
N ARG A 304 -9.67 -5.21 15.07
CA ARG A 304 -8.34 -5.19 15.71
C ARG A 304 -8.13 -6.24 16.79
N ASP A 305 -9.21 -6.62 17.48
CA ASP A 305 -9.08 -7.37 18.73
C ASP A 305 -9.04 -8.89 18.54
N GLY A 306 -9.06 -9.39 17.30
CA GLY A 306 -8.93 -10.81 17.00
C GLY A 306 -10.04 -11.69 17.58
N LEU A 307 -11.28 -11.18 17.58
CA LEU A 307 -12.43 -11.91 18.11
C LEU A 307 -12.69 -13.16 17.28
N LYS A 308 -13.19 -14.21 17.91
CA LYS A 308 -13.72 -15.39 17.23
C LYS A 308 -15.23 -15.38 17.34
N ILE A 309 -15.91 -15.22 16.22
CA ILE A 309 -17.36 -15.13 16.13
C ILE A 309 -17.89 -16.45 15.57
N TYR A 310 -18.52 -17.23 16.43
CA TYR A 310 -19.16 -18.47 16.03
C TYR A 310 -20.59 -18.20 15.62
N VAL A 311 -20.97 -18.69 14.43
CA VAL A 311 -22.31 -18.51 13.87
C VAL A 311 -22.97 -19.87 13.61
N THR A 312 -24.28 -19.88 13.53
CA THR A 312 -25.09 -21.10 13.31
C THR A 312 -25.12 -21.54 11.84
N LEU A 313 -24.56 -20.76 10.93
CA LEU A 313 -24.52 -21.05 9.50
C LEU A 313 -23.60 -22.26 9.24
N ASP A 314 -24.06 -23.27 8.47
CA ASP A 314 -23.25 -24.37 7.96
C ASP A 314 -22.66 -23.99 6.60
N SER A 315 -21.33 -24.12 6.46
CA SER A 315 -20.63 -23.68 5.26
C SER A 315 -21.01 -24.45 4.00
N ARG A 316 -21.31 -25.74 4.10
CA ARG A 316 -21.72 -26.63 2.98
C ARG A 316 -23.12 -26.26 2.48
N MET A 317 -24.07 -26.05 3.42
CA MET A 317 -25.43 -25.63 3.06
C MET A 317 -25.41 -24.26 2.37
N GLN A 318 -24.58 -23.34 2.85
CA GLN A 318 -24.40 -22.02 2.24
C GLN A 318 -23.81 -22.13 0.83
N GLN A 319 -22.85 -23.03 0.63
CA GLN A 319 -22.25 -23.25 -0.70
C GLN A 319 -23.30 -23.80 -1.67
N TYR A 320 -24.08 -24.80 -1.29
CA TYR A 320 -25.14 -25.36 -2.13
C TYR A 320 -26.20 -24.30 -2.49
N ALA A 321 -26.56 -23.44 -1.53
CA ALA A 321 -27.49 -22.34 -1.80
C ALA A 321 -26.92 -21.35 -2.82
N GLN A 322 -25.64 -20.98 -2.72
CA GLN A 322 -24.99 -20.09 -3.68
C GLN A 322 -24.89 -20.71 -5.08
N GLU A 323 -24.52 -21.99 -5.18
CA GLU A 323 -24.48 -22.71 -6.45
C GLU A 323 -25.86 -22.75 -7.13
N ALA A 324 -26.90 -23.07 -6.38
CA ALA A 324 -28.27 -23.09 -6.89
C ALA A 324 -28.75 -21.70 -7.38
N VAL A 325 -28.45 -20.64 -6.63
CA VAL A 325 -28.75 -19.26 -7.04
C VAL A 325 -27.99 -18.91 -8.31
N GLN A 326 -26.69 -19.22 -8.39
CA GLN A 326 -25.86 -18.92 -9.56
C GLN A 326 -26.39 -19.61 -10.82
N GLU A 327 -26.74 -20.89 -10.73
CA GLU A 327 -27.33 -21.68 -11.83
C GLU A 327 -28.65 -21.07 -12.27
N HIS A 328 -29.57 -20.82 -11.32
CA HIS A 328 -30.89 -20.26 -11.62
C HIS A 328 -30.79 -18.88 -12.26
N MET A 329 -29.98 -17.98 -11.70
CA MET A 329 -29.83 -16.62 -12.20
C MET A 329 -29.14 -16.58 -13.57
N SER A 330 -28.21 -17.49 -13.84
CA SER A 330 -27.59 -17.62 -15.17
C SER A 330 -28.63 -17.99 -16.24
N ASN A 331 -29.51 -18.97 -15.92
CA ASN A 331 -30.59 -19.37 -16.79
C ASN A 331 -31.61 -18.22 -17.00
N LEU A 332 -32.02 -17.56 -15.91
CA LEU A 332 -32.94 -16.43 -15.97
C LEU A 332 -32.36 -15.27 -16.80
N GLN A 333 -31.07 -14.97 -16.64
CA GLN A 333 -30.39 -13.93 -17.44
C GLN A 333 -30.39 -14.28 -18.93
N SER A 334 -30.22 -15.55 -19.27
CA SER A 334 -30.29 -16.02 -20.66
C SER A 334 -31.67 -15.80 -21.27
N TYR A 335 -32.76 -16.07 -20.54
CA TYR A 335 -34.12 -15.79 -20.96
C TYR A 335 -34.36 -14.29 -21.10
N PHE A 336 -33.93 -13.51 -20.12
CA PHE A 336 -34.06 -12.04 -20.15
C PHE A 336 -33.36 -11.43 -21.36
N PHE A 337 -32.17 -11.86 -21.73
CA PHE A 337 -31.49 -11.39 -22.92
C PHE A 337 -32.21 -11.76 -24.21
N LYS A 338 -32.82 -12.92 -24.30
CA LYS A 338 -33.63 -13.30 -25.47
C LYS A 338 -34.83 -12.37 -25.64
N GLU A 339 -35.52 -12.02 -24.57
CA GLU A 339 -36.63 -11.09 -24.58
C GLU A 339 -36.19 -9.68 -24.96
N GLN A 340 -35.10 -9.21 -24.34
CA GLN A 340 -34.60 -7.83 -24.55
C GLN A 340 -33.95 -7.62 -25.91
N LYS A 341 -33.58 -8.64 -26.67
CA LYS A 341 -33.06 -8.49 -28.05
C LYS A 341 -33.97 -7.75 -28.99
N ARG A 342 -35.26 -7.75 -28.73
CA ARG A 342 -36.28 -7.05 -29.54
C ARG A 342 -36.45 -5.58 -29.13
N ASN A 343 -35.93 -5.18 -28.01
CA ASN A 343 -36.03 -3.82 -27.49
C ASN A 343 -34.82 -2.99 -27.94
N GLN A 344 -35.07 -2.00 -28.82
CA GLN A 344 -34.00 -1.14 -29.34
C GLN A 344 -33.43 -0.16 -28.30
N THR A 345 -34.20 0.15 -27.27
CA THR A 345 -33.81 1.06 -26.18
C THR A 345 -33.39 0.34 -24.89
N ALA A 346 -33.14 -0.97 -24.96
CA ALA A 346 -32.71 -1.75 -23.77
C ALA A 346 -31.48 -1.09 -23.08
N PRO A 347 -31.46 -1.04 -21.76
CA PRO A 347 -32.41 -1.61 -20.78
C PRO A 347 -33.65 -0.73 -20.53
N PHE A 348 -33.82 0.36 -21.26
CA PHE A 348 -34.95 1.28 -21.09
C PHE A 348 -36.10 0.88 -22.03
N TYR A 349 -37.31 0.93 -21.51
CA TYR A 349 -38.53 0.64 -22.27
C TYR A 349 -39.40 1.88 -22.32
N ASP A 350 -39.91 2.24 -23.52
CA ASP A 350 -40.79 3.39 -23.76
C ASP A 350 -40.25 4.73 -23.22
N LEU A 351 -38.94 4.97 -23.33
CA LEU A 351 -38.32 6.24 -22.97
C LEU A 351 -37.72 6.93 -24.20
N GLU A 352 -37.94 8.23 -24.28
CA GLU A 352 -37.27 9.09 -25.23
C GLU A 352 -35.81 9.35 -24.88
N ASP A 353 -34.97 9.67 -25.87
CA ASP A 353 -33.55 9.90 -25.68
C ASP A 353 -33.25 10.98 -24.61
N GLU A 354 -34.06 12.04 -24.55
CA GLU A 354 -33.90 13.09 -23.52
C GLU A 354 -34.16 12.56 -22.10
N GLN A 355 -35.10 11.64 -21.94
CA GLN A 355 -35.41 11.00 -20.66
C GLN A 355 -34.25 10.08 -20.23
N ILE A 356 -33.68 9.35 -21.17
CA ILE A 356 -32.52 8.48 -20.95
C ILE A 356 -31.31 9.32 -20.54
N GLU A 357 -31.01 10.42 -21.23
CA GLU A 357 -29.96 11.35 -20.85
C GLU A 357 -30.17 11.97 -19.46
N SER A 358 -31.43 12.30 -19.11
CA SER A 358 -31.76 12.77 -17.77
C SER A 358 -31.44 11.74 -16.68
N ILE A 359 -31.70 10.45 -16.94
CA ILE A 359 -31.35 9.34 -16.03
C ILE A 359 -29.86 9.25 -15.85
N TYR A 360 -29.07 9.29 -16.93
CA TYR A 360 -27.62 9.27 -16.85
C TYR A 360 -27.04 10.47 -16.10
N ASN A 361 -27.56 11.67 -16.35
CA ASN A 361 -27.13 12.87 -15.64
C ASN A 361 -27.44 12.79 -14.14
N ARG A 362 -28.58 12.20 -13.77
CA ARG A 362 -28.94 11.95 -12.38
C ARG A 362 -27.99 10.93 -11.73
N ALA A 363 -27.69 9.83 -12.41
CA ALA A 363 -26.74 8.82 -11.95
C ALA A 363 -25.36 9.42 -11.76
N ARG A 364 -24.88 10.24 -12.70
CA ARG A 364 -23.62 10.97 -12.60
C ARG A 364 -23.57 11.88 -11.36
N LYS A 365 -24.60 12.71 -11.15
CA LYS A 365 -24.69 13.62 -9.98
C LYS A 365 -24.77 12.87 -8.66
N ASN A 366 -25.35 11.67 -8.67
CA ASN A 366 -25.46 10.82 -7.48
C ASN A 366 -24.20 10.00 -7.19
N SER A 367 -23.24 9.92 -8.13
CA SER A 367 -22.00 9.18 -7.91
C SER A 367 -21.17 9.76 -6.77
N GLU A 368 -20.49 8.89 -6.03
CA GLU A 368 -19.58 9.31 -4.93
C GLU A 368 -18.50 10.27 -5.44
N ARG A 369 -17.99 10.04 -6.65
CA ARG A 369 -16.97 10.90 -7.27
C ARG A 369 -17.50 12.33 -7.44
N TYR A 370 -18.72 12.51 -7.99
CA TYR A 370 -19.33 13.83 -8.15
C TYR A 370 -19.56 14.51 -6.81
N LYS A 371 -20.18 13.79 -5.85
CA LYS A 371 -20.44 14.30 -4.50
C LYS A 371 -19.17 14.71 -3.77
N LYS A 372 -18.10 13.91 -3.89
CA LYS A 372 -16.81 14.23 -3.30
C LYS A 372 -16.19 15.48 -3.91
N MET A 373 -16.18 15.61 -5.24
CA MET A 373 -15.63 16.79 -5.91
C MET A 373 -16.43 18.05 -5.54
N LYS A 374 -17.77 17.97 -5.45
CA LYS A 374 -18.59 19.09 -4.95
C LYS A 374 -18.27 19.46 -3.51
N LYS A 375 -18.09 18.48 -2.63
CA LYS A 375 -17.66 18.71 -1.23
C LYS A 375 -16.28 19.37 -1.15
N ASP A 376 -15.36 18.99 -2.05
CA ASP A 376 -14.01 19.53 -2.14
C ASP A 376 -13.98 20.88 -2.92
N GLN A 377 -15.17 21.50 -3.20
CA GLN A 377 -15.38 22.82 -3.82
C GLN A 377 -14.86 22.97 -5.26
N TYR A 378 -14.80 21.87 -6.02
CA TYR A 378 -14.52 21.96 -7.46
C TYR A 378 -15.66 22.65 -8.22
N SER A 379 -15.32 23.48 -9.20
CA SER A 379 -16.27 24.09 -10.12
C SER A 379 -16.91 23.03 -11.04
N ASP A 380 -18.04 23.38 -11.65
CA ASP A 380 -18.72 22.47 -12.60
C ASP A 380 -17.83 22.16 -13.82
N GLN A 381 -17.04 23.13 -14.29
CA GLN A 381 -16.09 22.92 -15.39
C GLN A 381 -14.97 21.94 -15.04
N GLU A 382 -14.43 22.01 -13.83
CA GLU A 382 -13.40 21.06 -13.35
C GLU A 382 -13.99 19.67 -13.18
N ILE A 383 -15.23 19.55 -12.69
CA ILE A 383 -15.93 18.28 -12.58
C ILE A 383 -16.17 17.69 -13.97
N ASP A 384 -16.63 18.48 -14.92
CA ASP A 384 -16.84 18.03 -16.30
C ASP A 384 -15.53 17.57 -16.95
N SER A 385 -14.46 18.31 -16.78
CA SER A 385 -13.14 17.92 -17.23
C SER A 385 -12.69 16.59 -16.60
N ALA A 386 -12.90 16.41 -15.30
CA ALA A 386 -12.54 15.18 -14.59
C ALA A 386 -13.39 13.97 -15.00
N PHE A 387 -14.65 14.18 -15.41
CA PHE A 387 -15.51 13.12 -15.90
C PHE A 387 -15.24 12.76 -17.37
N ASN A 388 -14.62 13.63 -18.13
CA ASN A 388 -14.17 13.38 -19.50
C ASN A 388 -12.71 12.88 -19.57
N ALA A 389 -11.94 13.05 -18.51
CA ALA A 389 -10.57 12.58 -18.46
C ALA A 389 -10.50 11.04 -18.33
N LYS A 390 -9.70 10.41 -19.18
CA LYS A 390 -9.45 8.96 -19.11
C LYS A 390 -8.75 8.59 -17.81
N THR A 391 -9.25 7.56 -17.14
CA THR A 391 -8.72 7.04 -15.89
C THR A 391 -8.88 5.52 -15.85
N ASP A 392 -8.14 4.86 -14.96
CA ASP A 392 -8.35 3.43 -14.69
C ASP A 392 -9.75 3.21 -14.14
N LEU A 393 -10.48 2.38 -14.79
CA LEU A 393 -11.82 1.94 -14.41
C LEU A 393 -11.91 0.42 -14.49
N ARG A 394 -12.65 -0.15 -13.55
CA ARG A 394 -13.07 -1.54 -13.63
C ARG A 394 -14.50 -1.55 -14.15
N VAL A 395 -14.71 -2.22 -15.28
CA VAL A 395 -16.01 -2.38 -15.90
C VAL A 395 -16.33 -3.85 -16.08
N PHE A 396 -17.60 -4.19 -16.01
CA PHE A 396 -18.05 -5.55 -16.30
C PHE A 396 -18.14 -5.72 -17.82
N SER A 397 -17.43 -6.72 -18.35
CA SER A 397 -17.49 -7.06 -19.77
C SER A 397 -18.53 -8.15 -20.02
N TRP A 398 -19.57 -7.83 -20.73
CA TRP A 398 -20.60 -8.76 -21.15
C TRP A 398 -20.06 -9.87 -22.07
N ASN A 399 -19.03 -9.57 -22.86
CA ASN A 399 -18.42 -10.54 -23.77
C ASN A 399 -17.62 -11.62 -23.05
N SER A 400 -16.92 -11.24 -21.99
CA SER A 400 -16.09 -12.17 -21.20
C SER A 400 -16.75 -12.66 -19.92
N ASN A 401 -17.94 -12.11 -19.59
CA ASN A 401 -18.71 -12.36 -18.36
C ASN A 401 -17.87 -12.21 -17.08
N ARG A 402 -17.02 -11.19 -17.07
CA ARG A 402 -16.12 -10.88 -15.94
C ARG A 402 -15.79 -9.39 -15.87
N GLU A 403 -15.30 -8.97 -14.71
CA GLU A 403 -14.73 -7.63 -14.57
C GLU A 403 -13.42 -7.50 -15.35
N VAL A 404 -13.27 -6.37 -16.05
CA VAL A 404 -12.08 -6.03 -16.86
C VAL A 404 -11.60 -4.65 -16.45
N ASP A 405 -10.30 -4.55 -16.17
CA ASP A 405 -9.67 -3.25 -15.96
C ASP A 405 -9.39 -2.61 -17.33
N THR A 406 -9.82 -1.37 -17.48
CA THR A 406 -9.69 -0.62 -18.72
C THR A 406 -9.44 0.86 -18.45
N ILE A 407 -9.05 1.59 -19.49
CA ILE A 407 -8.83 3.04 -19.42
C ILE A 407 -9.98 3.72 -20.18
N LEU A 408 -10.93 4.25 -19.42
CA LEU A 408 -12.09 4.98 -19.94
C LEU A 408 -12.27 6.29 -19.18
N SER A 409 -12.97 7.25 -19.80
CA SER A 409 -13.50 8.35 -19.01
C SER A 409 -14.73 7.88 -18.20
N PRO A 410 -15.04 8.48 -17.05
CA PRO A 410 -16.28 8.20 -16.33
C PRO A 410 -17.54 8.36 -17.18
N ASN A 411 -17.56 9.33 -18.08
CA ASN A 411 -18.67 9.52 -19.00
C ASN A 411 -18.76 8.40 -20.06
N ASP A 412 -17.61 7.93 -20.59
CA ASP A 412 -17.61 6.81 -21.52
C ASP A 412 -17.99 5.50 -20.84
N SER A 413 -17.68 5.34 -19.55
CA SER A 413 -18.09 4.15 -18.79
C SER A 413 -19.61 4.03 -18.67
N ILE A 414 -20.34 5.15 -18.61
CA ILE A 414 -21.80 5.16 -18.63
C ILE A 414 -22.31 4.64 -19.98
N LYS A 415 -21.71 5.10 -21.09
CA LYS A 415 -22.06 4.64 -22.44
C LYS A 415 -21.68 3.18 -22.69
N TYR A 416 -20.65 2.67 -21.99
CA TYR A 416 -20.23 1.28 -22.10
C TYR A 416 -21.32 0.28 -21.68
N TYR A 417 -22.23 0.70 -20.80
CA TYR A 417 -23.38 -0.11 -20.34
C TYR A 417 -24.68 0.18 -21.14
N LYS A 418 -24.64 1.09 -22.09
CA LYS A 418 -25.70 1.35 -23.07
C LYS A 418 -25.51 0.45 -24.29
#